data_a779581f4d64b744bc79dd0a2f6934e4
#
_entry.id   a779581f4d64b744bc79dd0a2f6934e4
#
_cell.length_a   1.000
_cell.length_b   1.000
_cell.length_c   1.000
_cell.angle_alpha   90.00
_cell.angle_beta   90.00
_cell.angle_gamma   90.00
#
_symmetry.space_group_name_H-M   'P 1'
#
loop_
_entity.id
_entity.type
_entity.pdbx_description
1 polymer ?
#
loop_
_entity_poly.entity_id
_entity_poly.type
_entity_poly.pdbx_seq_one_letter_code
_entity_poly.pdbx_strand_id
1 'polypeptide(L)' 'MVGESILVTGAAGFIGSHLVERLLSRGDRVIGLDNFDPFYSPAEKWQNLSAALAHPSFRL' A
#
# COMPACT_ATOMS: atom_id res chain seq x y z
N MET A 1 10.93 17.75 -6.30
CA MET A 1 11.53 17.27 -5.04
C MET A 1 11.34 15.77 -4.91
N VAL A 2 12.36 15.07 -4.52
CA VAL A 2 12.28 13.63 -4.35
C VAL A 2 11.50 13.31 -3.06
N GLY A 3 10.51 12.45 -3.16
CA GLY A 3 9.77 12.00 -1.99
C GLY A 3 10.60 11.08 -1.10
N GLU A 4 10.11 10.83 0.09
CA GLU A 4 10.77 9.97 1.06
C GLU A 4 10.39 8.51 0.84
N SER A 5 11.17 7.62 1.45
CA SER A 5 10.82 6.20 1.52
C SER A 5 10.05 5.97 2.82
N ILE A 6 8.83 5.46 2.70
CA ILE A 6 7.91 5.34 3.84
C ILE A 6 7.45 3.91 3.95
N LEU A 7 7.49 3.37 5.16
CA LEU A 7 6.96 2.04 5.46
C LEU A 7 5.53 2.18 5.99
N VAL A 8 4.60 1.46 5.37
CA VAL A 8 3.21 1.45 5.80
C VAL A 8 2.85 0.03 6.24
N THR A 9 2.55 -0.15 7.52
CA THR A 9 2.04 -1.43 8.04
C THR A 9 0.52 -1.48 7.83
N GLY A 10 -0.02 -2.67 7.65
CA GLY A 10 -1.42 -2.84 7.33
C GLY A 10 -1.77 -2.30 5.94
N ALA A 11 -0.83 -2.36 5.02
CA ALA A 11 -0.94 -1.72 3.70
C ALA A 11 -2.09 -2.24 2.86
N ALA A 12 -2.49 -3.50 3.04
CA ALA A 12 -3.58 -4.11 2.29
C ALA A 12 -4.95 -3.85 2.92
N GLY A 13 -5.01 -3.26 4.13
CA GLY A 13 -6.26 -2.88 4.77
C GLY A 13 -6.90 -1.68 4.11
N PHE A 14 -8.16 -1.41 4.47
CA PHE A 14 -8.90 -0.30 3.86
C PHE A 14 -8.19 1.05 4.07
N ILE A 15 -7.86 1.37 5.31
CA ILE A 15 -7.20 2.64 5.62
C ILE A 15 -5.77 2.65 5.11
N GLY A 16 -5.02 1.56 5.33
CA GLY A 16 -3.63 1.46 4.91
C GLY A 16 -3.46 1.59 3.41
N SER A 17 -4.32 0.96 2.63
CA SER A 17 -4.23 1.03 1.17
C SER A 17 -4.52 2.44 0.66
N HIS A 18 -5.45 3.16 1.27
CA HIS A 18 -5.71 4.56 0.90
C HIS A 18 -4.54 5.45 1.24
N LEU A 19 -3.89 5.22 2.39
CA LEU A 19 -2.70 5.95 2.76
C LEU A 19 -1.56 5.70 1.77
N VAL A 20 -1.36 4.44 1.37
CA VAL A 20 -0.36 4.09 0.37
C VAL A 20 -0.58 4.86 -0.93
N GLU A 21 -1.80 4.86 -1.44
CA GLU A 21 -2.10 5.57 -2.68
C GLU A 21 -1.85 7.07 -2.55
N ARG A 22 -2.20 7.65 -1.41
CA ARG A 22 -1.96 9.06 -1.16
C ARG A 22 -0.47 9.40 -1.16
N LEU A 23 0.33 8.58 -0.50
CA LEU A 23 1.77 8.78 -0.45
C LEU A 23 2.41 8.63 -1.82
N LEU A 24 1.97 7.64 -2.59
CA LEU A 24 2.46 7.46 -3.95
C LEU A 24 2.13 8.66 -4.84
N SER A 25 0.95 9.23 -4.66
CA SER A 25 0.55 10.41 -5.45
C SER A 25 1.36 11.65 -5.10
N ARG A 26 1.95 11.69 -3.90
CA ARG A 26 2.88 12.76 -3.49
C ARG A 26 4.27 12.58 -4.08
N GLY A 27 4.54 11.45 -4.71
CA GLY A 27 5.87 11.15 -5.21
C GLY A 27 6.76 10.40 -4.23
N ASP A 28 6.22 9.92 -3.11
CA ASP A 28 6.97 9.12 -2.15
C ASP A 28 7.16 7.70 -2.66
N ARG A 29 8.23 7.05 -2.20
CA ARG A 29 8.40 5.61 -2.36
C ARG A 29 7.80 4.93 -1.14
N VAL A 30 7.00 3.89 -1.36
CA VAL A 30 6.28 3.22 -0.29
C VAL A 30 6.63 1.76 -0.25
N ILE A 31 6.97 1.27 0.94
CA ILE A 31 7.12 -0.15 1.23
C ILE A 31 5.93 -0.55 2.08
N GLY A 32 5.08 -1.42 1.54
CA GLY A 32 3.91 -1.91 2.25
C GLY A 32 4.23 -3.19 3.00
N LEU A 33 3.63 -3.35 4.17
CA LEU A 33 3.73 -4.56 4.97
C LEU A 33 2.35 -4.96 5.44
N ASP A 34 1.95 -6.20 5.18
CA ASP A 34 0.66 -6.72 5.62
C ASP A 34 0.77 -8.23 5.80
N ASN A 35 0.21 -8.74 6.89
CA ASN A 35 0.21 -10.18 7.15
C ASN A 35 -0.96 -10.91 6.51
N PHE A 36 -1.87 -10.16 5.84
CA PHE A 36 -3.07 -10.71 5.22
C PHE A 36 -3.87 -11.57 6.18
N ASP A 37 -4.12 -11.01 7.37
CA ASP A 37 -4.84 -11.68 8.45
C ASP A 37 -6.12 -12.36 7.93
N PRO A 38 -6.36 -13.64 8.24
CA PRO A 38 -7.50 -14.39 7.71
C PRO A 38 -8.88 -13.91 8.21
N PHE A 39 -8.94 -13.01 9.17
CA PHE A 39 -10.21 -12.39 9.56
C PHE A 39 -10.80 -11.52 8.46
N TYR A 40 -10.00 -11.11 7.50
CA TYR A 40 -10.44 -10.35 6.34
C TYR A 40 -10.20 -11.16 5.08
N SER A 41 -11.06 -10.98 4.08
CA SER A 41 -10.92 -11.68 2.81
C SER A 41 -9.58 -11.30 2.15
N PRO A 42 -8.70 -12.26 1.84
CA PRO A 42 -7.48 -11.97 1.11
C PRO A 42 -7.75 -11.32 -0.25
N ALA A 43 -8.85 -11.69 -0.89
CA ALA A 43 -9.22 -11.10 -2.18
C ALA A 43 -9.48 -9.60 -2.06
N GLU A 44 -10.16 -9.17 -0.98
CA GLU A 44 -10.38 -7.74 -0.75
C GLU A 44 -9.06 -7.01 -0.52
N LYS A 45 -8.14 -7.61 0.22
CA LYS A 45 -6.83 -7.01 0.47
C LYS A 45 -6.03 -6.85 -0.80
N TRP A 46 -6.00 -7.85 -1.66
CA TRP A 46 -5.34 -7.73 -2.96
C TRP A 46 -6.00 -6.68 -3.84
N GLN A 47 -7.33 -6.59 -3.81
CA GLN A 47 -8.06 -5.57 -4.53
C GLN A 47 -7.71 -4.17 -4.02
N ASN A 48 -7.61 -4.02 -2.71
CA ASN A 48 -7.23 -2.73 -2.10
C ASN A 48 -5.84 -2.27 -2.58
N LEU A 49 -4.92 -3.21 -2.81
CA LEU A 49 -3.56 -2.89 -3.24
C LEU A 49 -3.40 -2.81 -4.75
N SER A 50 -4.43 -3.11 -5.53
CA SER A 50 -4.28 -3.28 -6.98
C SER A 50 -3.68 -2.05 -7.67
N ALA A 51 -4.11 -0.85 -7.32
CA ALA A 51 -3.57 0.37 -7.90
C ALA A 51 -2.12 0.61 -7.46
N ALA A 52 -1.81 0.35 -6.19
CA ALA A 52 -0.47 0.54 -5.67
C ALA A 52 0.52 -0.46 -6.30
N LEU A 53 0.10 -1.71 -6.47
CA LEU A 53 0.96 -2.74 -7.07
C LEU A 53 1.36 -2.39 -8.50
N ALA A 54 0.55 -1.62 -9.20
CA ALA A 54 0.88 -1.15 -10.55
C ALA A 54 1.83 0.06 -10.54
N HIS A 55 2.08 0.65 -9.37
CA HIS A 55 2.90 1.85 -9.27
C HIS A 55 4.37 1.48 -9.08
N PRO A 56 5.30 2.07 -9.87
CA PRO A 56 6.71 1.68 -9.80
C PRO A 56 7.40 2.03 -8.47
N SER A 57 6.84 2.96 -7.71
CA SER A 57 7.41 3.39 -6.42
C SER A 57 6.86 2.61 -5.23
N PHE A 58 6.00 1.62 -5.47
CA PHE A 58 5.47 0.78 -4.39
C PHE A 58 6.11 -0.59 -4.40
N ARG A 59 6.43 -1.08 -3.20
CA ARG A 59 6.92 -2.44 -2.99
C ARG A 59 6.20 -3.06 -1.80
N LEU A 60 5.67 -4.25 -2.00
CA LEU A 60 5.02 -5.02 -0.94
C LEU A 60 6.02 -5.88 -0.18
#